data_5187101a1419dae96a4062c72f70b637
#
_entry.id   5187101a1419dae96a4062c72f70b637
#
_cell.length_a   1.000
_cell.length_b   1.000
_cell.length_c   1.000
_cell.angle_alpha   90.00
_cell.angle_beta   90.00
_cell.angle_gamma   90.00
#
_symmetry.space_group_name_H-M   'P 1'
#
loop_
_entity.id
_entity.type
_entity.pdbx_description
1 polymer ?
#
loop_
_entity_poly.entity_id
_entity_poly.type
_entity_poly.pdbx_seq_one_letter_code
_entity_poly.pdbx_strand_id
1 'polypeptide(L)'
;MNDEMPINLPRYVFRRANGSFRYKRNVPKHLRALLGKDTLYRQLGDSYREAMQALPLVHARVEALLNDETNKSARERSVELIRGALGDEVAELVLAEAVPEYSPIEDALNDLGKALHKQKMPAEVVQQVYSGRLKPDTMTLEKALQEYVAYKSDTPKAAREIGQRVERLRTDMQAVFGKQKLKHVALSDITRQDANELRDHLLSRVSANSAVRMLGVVRTAINHVIVEHSLTLPNVFTNLKIKGAGASKH
;
A
#
# COMPACT_ATOMS: atom_id res chain seq x y z
N MET A 1 -11.98 -6.04 44.26
CA MET A 1 -12.59 -5.21 43.22
C MET A 1 -13.02 -6.16 42.13
N ASN A 2 -14.33 -6.42 42.03
CA ASN A 2 -14.86 -7.28 40.96
C ASN A 2 -14.63 -6.54 39.63
N ASP A 3 -13.84 -7.13 38.77
CA ASP A 3 -13.64 -6.70 37.40
C ASP A 3 -14.91 -7.06 36.60
N GLU A 4 -15.97 -6.24 36.78
CA GLU A 4 -17.20 -6.41 36.02
C GLU A 4 -16.89 -6.23 34.54
N MET A 5 -16.89 -7.34 33.83
CA MET A 5 -16.65 -7.33 32.39
C MET A 5 -17.81 -6.68 31.66
N PRO A 6 -17.53 -5.76 30.72
CA PRO A 6 -18.56 -5.21 29.85
C PRO A 6 -19.23 -6.34 29.06
N ILE A 7 -20.53 -6.24 28.83
CA ILE A 7 -21.34 -7.20 28.05
C ILE A 7 -20.80 -7.33 26.60
N ASN A 8 -20.19 -6.26 26.08
CA ASN A 8 -19.57 -6.25 24.73
C ASN A 8 -18.06 -5.99 24.82
N LEU A 9 -17.27 -6.94 24.34
CA LEU A 9 -15.85 -6.77 24.17
C LEU A 9 -15.54 -5.82 22.99
N PRO A 10 -14.43 -5.07 23.04
CA PRO A 10 -14.01 -4.24 21.91
C PRO A 10 -13.78 -5.04 20.63
N ARG A 11 -13.86 -4.38 19.48
CA ARG A 11 -13.60 -4.99 18.19
C ARG A 11 -12.23 -5.69 18.20
N TYR A 12 -12.16 -6.88 17.61
CA TYR A 12 -10.99 -7.75 17.55
C TYR A 12 -10.57 -8.42 18.86
N VAL A 13 -11.27 -8.22 19.97
CA VAL A 13 -11.01 -8.89 21.25
C VAL A 13 -12.00 -10.01 21.47
N PHE A 14 -11.51 -11.18 21.90
CA PHE A 14 -12.36 -12.27 22.37
C PHE A 14 -11.76 -12.96 23.59
N ARG A 15 -12.62 -13.50 24.44
CA ARG A 15 -12.25 -14.26 25.61
C ARG A 15 -12.20 -15.75 25.27
N ARG A 16 -11.14 -16.43 25.70
CA ARG A 16 -11.01 -17.89 25.58
C ARG A 16 -11.73 -18.61 26.70
N ALA A 17 -11.97 -19.91 26.52
CA ALA A 17 -12.57 -20.76 27.54
C ALA A 17 -11.76 -20.80 28.86
N ASN A 18 -10.43 -20.63 28.80
CA ASN A 18 -9.57 -20.54 29.96
C ASN A 18 -9.56 -19.16 30.64
N GLY A 19 -10.40 -18.23 30.20
CA GLY A 19 -10.52 -16.89 30.76
C GLY A 19 -9.60 -15.83 30.17
N SER A 20 -8.52 -16.21 29.48
CA SER A 20 -7.57 -15.26 28.86
C SER A 20 -8.15 -14.53 27.65
N PHE A 21 -7.57 -13.36 27.31
CA PHE A 21 -8.01 -12.53 26.19
C PHE A 21 -7.05 -12.63 25.01
N ARG A 22 -7.63 -12.71 23.82
CA ARG A 22 -6.90 -12.70 22.55
C ARG A 22 -7.41 -11.64 21.59
N TYR A 23 -6.48 -11.10 20.83
CA TYR A 23 -6.74 -10.33 19.62
C TYR A 23 -6.94 -11.27 18.44
N LYS A 24 -7.97 -11.00 17.60
CA LYS A 24 -8.28 -11.74 16.38
C LYS A 24 -8.50 -10.76 15.24
N ARG A 25 -7.72 -10.87 14.17
CA ARG A 25 -7.85 -10.06 12.96
C ARG A 25 -7.85 -10.96 11.73
N ASN A 26 -8.92 -10.91 10.95
CA ASN A 26 -8.96 -11.64 9.69
C ASN A 26 -7.99 -11.01 8.69
N VAL A 27 -7.18 -11.84 8.06
CA VAL A 27 -6.26 -11.42 6.99
C VAL A 27 -7.07 -11.13 5.72
N PRO A 28 -6.87 -9.99 5.06
CA PRO A 28 -7.48 -9.69 3.77
C PRO A 28 -7.21 -10.81 2.76
N LYS A 29 -8.18 -11.14 1.91
CA LYS A 29 -8.10 -12.29 1.01
C LYS A 29 -6.83 -12.32 0.16
N HIS A 30 -6.41 -11.14 -0.34
CA HIS A 30 -5.21 -11.00 -1.19
C HIS A 30 -3.88 -11.20 -0.45
N LEU A 31 -3.87 -11.11 0.89
CA LEU A 31 -2.68 -11.34 1.71
C LEU A 31 -2.60 -12.76 2.30
N ARG A 32 -3.65 -13.55 2.21
CA ARG A 32 -3.69 -14.89 2.85
C ARG A 32 -2.63 -15.83 2.31
N ALA A 33 -2.45 -15.85 0.99
CA ALA A 33 -1.41 -16.67 0.36
C ALA A 33 -0.01 -16.22 0.80
N LEU A 34 0.22 -14.91 0.91
CA LEU A 34 1.49 -14.32 1.35
C LEU A 34 1.83 -14.63 2.80
N LEU A 35 0.84 -14.45 3.69
CA LEU A 35 1.04 -14.65 5.13
C LEU A 35 0.83 -16.11 5.57
N GLY A 36 0.34 -16.98 4.68
CA GLY A 36 0.02 -18.38 4.98
C GLY A 36 -1.04 -18.55 6.08
N LYS A 37 -1.87 -17.52 6.31
CA LYS A 37 -2.84 -17.49 7.41
C LYS A 37 -4.10 -16.74 7.00
N ASP A 38 -5.26 -17.27 7.40
CA ASP A 38 -6.55 -16.60 7.23
C ASP A 38 -6.84 -15.60 8.35
N THR A 39 -6.23 -15.80 9.51
CA THR A 39 -6.48 -15.01 10.71
C THR A 39 -5.20 -14.86 11.54
N LEU A 40 -4.96 -13.65 12.00
CA LEU A 40 -3.89 -13.34 12.95
C LEU A 40 -4.43 -13.34 14.36
N TYR A 41 -3.77 -14.08 15.24
CA TYR A 41 -4.05 -14.12 16.67
C TYR A 41 -2.88 -13.58 17.46
N ARG A 42 -3.13 -12.79 18.50
CA ARG A 42 -2.13 -12.33 19.47
C ARG A 42 -2.70 -12.41 20.88
N GLN A 43 -1.86 -12.79 21.84
CA GLN A 43 -2.23 -12.77 23.25
C GLN A 43 -2.33 -11.32 23.71
N LEU A 44 -3.38 -11.00 24.50
CA LEU A 44 -3.57 -9.66 25.07
C LEU A 44 -3.31 -9.66 26.58
N GLY A 45 -3.57 -10.76 27.28
CA GLY A 45 -3.42 -10.89 28.72
C GLY A 45 -4.42 -11.88 29.33
N ASP A 46 -4.30 -12.11 30.63
CA ASP A 46 -5.17 -13.03 31.35
C ASP A 46 -6.31 -12.31 32.08
N SER A 47 -6.20 -10.98 32.25
CA SER A 47 -7.26 -10.13 32.78
C SER A 47 -7.77 -9.13 31.73
N TYR A 48 -9.02 -8.65 31.93
CA TYR A 48 -9.60 -7.61 31.08
C TYR A 48 -8.76 -6.32 31.06
N ARG A 49 -8.24 -5.94 32.22
CA ARG A 49 -7.40 -4.74 32.38
C ARG A 49 -6.13 -4.83 31.56
N GLU A 50 -5.41 -5.94 31.66
CA GLU A 50 -4.20 -6.19 30.85
C GLU A 50 -4.52 -6.18 29.37
N ALA A 51 -5.62 -6.83 28.98
CA ALA A 51 -6.04 -6.87 27.59
C ALA A 51 -6.30 -5.48 27.01
N MET A 52 -6.95 -4.59 27.76
CA MET A 52 -7.23 -3.23 27.32
C MET A 52 -5.97 -2.36 27.25
N GLN A 53 -5.00 -2.59 28.13
CA GLN A 53 -3.70 -1.92 28.06
C GLN A 53 -2.86 -2.39 26.85
N ALA A 54 -2.89 -3.69 26.54
CA ALA A 54 -2.12 -4.25 25.43
C ALA A 54 -2.77 -4.00 24.05
N LEU A 55 -4.10 -3.88 23.99
CA LEU A 55 -4.86 -3.79 22.75
C LEU A 55 -4.37 -2.72 21.76
N PRO A 56 -4.15 -1.46 22.15
CA PRO A 56 -3.73 -0.42 21.20
C PRO A 56 -2.40 -0.76 20.51
N LEU A 57 -1.43 -1.25 21.26
CA LEU A 57 -0.10 -1.60 20.75
C LEU A 57 -0.18 -2.82 19.83
N VAL A 58 -0.92 -3.86 20.24
CA VAL A 58 -1.11 -5.08 19.44
C VAL A 58 -1.85 -4.76 18.15
N HIS A 59 -2.91 -3.94 18.24
CA HIS A 59 -3.67 -3.50 17.06
C HIS A 59 -2.78 -2.73 16.07
N ALA A 60 -2.04 -1.72 16.57
CA ALA A 60 -1.14 -0.93 15.75
C ALA A 60 -0.09 -1.81 15.02
N ARG A 61 0.52 -2.77 15.72
CA ARG A 61 1.49 -3.70 15.13
C ARG A 61 0.89 -4.60 14.05
N VAL A 62 -0.32 -5.09 14.27
CA VAL A 62 -1.00 -5.95 13.29
C VAL A 62 -1.44 -5.16 12.06
N GLU A 63 -1.98 -3.96 12.23
CA GLU A 63 -2.35 -3.10 11.09
C GLU A 63 -1.11 -2.61 10.33
N ALA A 64 0.00 -2.31 11.01
CA ALA A 64 1.27 -1.99 10.36
C ALA A 64 1.77 -3.15 9.50
N LEU A 65 1.76 -4.38 10.03
CA LEU A 65 2.12 -5.58 9.27
C LEU A 65 1.24 -5.76 8.03
N LEU A 66 -0.09 -5.64 8.18
CA LEU A 66 -1.01 -5.80 7.06
C LEU A 66 -0.85 -4.69 6.01
N ASN A 67 -0.55 -3.47 6.43
CA ASN A 67 -0.29 -2.35 5.53
C ASN A 67 1.03 -2.50 4.80
N ASP A 68 2.10 -2.91 5.48
CA ASP A 68 3.40 -3.17 4.89
C ASP A 68 3.29 -4.23 3.78
N GLU A 69 2.73 -5.39 4.10
CA GLU A 69 2.49 -6.43 3.10
C GLU A 69 1.56 -5.98 1.95
N THR A 70 0.60 -5.10 2.20
CA THR A 70 -0.26 -4.59 1.14
C THR A 70 0.50 -3.66 0.18
N ASN A 71 1.49 -2.94 0.68
CA ASN A 71 2.22 -1.91 -0.07
C ASN A 71 3.45 -2.46 -0.82
N LYS A 72 3.94 -3.66 -0.47
CA LYS A 72 5.05 -4.29 -1.20
C LYS A 72 4.71 -4.52 -2.66
N SER A 73 5.61 -4.13 -3.54
CA SER A 73 5.52 -4.40 -4.98
C SER A 73 5.71 -5.90 -5.27
N ALA A 74 5.33 -6.34 -6.47
CA ALA A 74 5.60 -7.71 -6.92
C ALA A 74 7.11 -7.99 -6.96
N ARG A 75 7.93 -6.99 -7.31
CA ARG A 75 9.39 -7.07 -7.31
C ARG A 75 9.93 -7.32 -5.90
N GLU A 76 9.56 -6.47 -4.92
CA GLU A 76 9.99 -6.63 -3.53
C GLU A 76 9.63 -7.99 -2.96
N ARG A 77 8.40 -8.45 -3.20
CA ARG A 77 7.96 -9.78 -2.78
C ARG A 77 8.74 -10.91 -3.44
N SER A 78 8.99 -10.80 -4.74
CA SER A 78 9.77 -11.81 -5.46
C SER A 78 11.17 -11.93 -4.89
N VAL A 79 11.84 -10.81 -4.61
CA VAL A 79 13.17 -10.79 -3.98
C VAL A 79 13.14 -11.40 -2.59
N GLU A 80 12.16 -11.04 -1.74
CA GLU A 80 12.03 -11.62 -0.40
C GLU A 80 11.79 -13.12 -0.41
N LEU A 81 10.94 -13.62 -1.32
CA LEU A 81 10.67 -15.04 -1.48
C LEU A 81 11.91 -15.80 -1.95
N ILE A 82 12.64 -15.26 -2.93
CA ILE A 82 13.90 -15.83 -3.41
C ILE A 82 14.93 -15.87 -2.28
N ARG A 83 15.12 -14.74 -1.58
CA ARG A 83 16.06 -14.63 -0.46
C ARG A 83 15.72 -15.62 0.67
N GLY A 84 14.45 -15.73 1.03
CA GLY A 84 13.99 -16.64 2.07
C GLY A 84 14.10 -18.12 1.72
N ALA A 85 13.96 -18.49 0.46
CA ALA A 85 13.96 -19.87 0.00
C ALA A 85 15.34 -20.35 -0.52
N LEU A 86 16.09 -19.49 -1.21
CA LEU A 86 17.31 -19.85 -1.94
C LEU A 86 18.56 -19.11 -1.42
N GLY A 87 18.40 -18.18 -0.49
CA GLY A 87 19.49 -17.42 0.13
C GLY A 87 19.81 -16.08 -0.54
N ASP A 88 20.68 -15.29 0.14
CA ASP A 88 21.04 -13.94 -0.28
C ASP A 88 21.81 -13.93 -1.60
N GLU A 89 22.71 -14.88 -1.82
CA GLU A 89 23.53 -14.94 -3.05
C GLU A 89 22.66 -15.07 -4.30
N VAL A 90 21.64 -15.92 -4.27
CA VAL A 90 20.70 -16.09 -5.40
C VAL A 90 19.86 -14.81 -5.60
N ALA A 91 19.41 -14.20 -4.50
CA ALA A 91 18.65 -12.95 -4.58
C ALA A 91 19.47 -11.82 -5.22
N GLU A 92 20.76 -11.70 -4.89
CA GLU A 92 21.66 -10.69 -5.49
C GLU A 92 21.92 -10.97 -6.97
N LEU A 93 22.08 -12.26 -7.38
CA LEU A 93 22.20 -12.61 -8.81
C LEU A 93 20.94 -12.22 -9.59
N VAL A 94 19.75 -12.43 -9.01
CA VAL A 94 18.48 -12.05 -9.64
C VAL A 94 18.34 -10.52 -9.71
N LEU A 95 18.75 -9.80 -8.66
CA LEU A 95 18.76 -8.32 -8.65
C LEU A 95 19.70 -7.73 -9.68
N ALA A 96 20.86 -8.36 -9.88
CA ALA A 96 21.87 -7.96 -10.86
C ALA A 96 21.57 -8.43 -12.30
N GLU A 97 20.45 -9.14 -12.51
CA GLU A 97 20.10 -9.78 -13.81
C GLU A 97 21.22 -10.73 -14.31
N ALA A 98 21.95 -11.33 -13.38
CA ALA A 98 23.14 -12.14 -13.65
C ALA A 98 22.92 -13.66 -13.38
N VAL A 99 21.67 -14.12 -13.41
CA VAL A 99 21.37 -15.56 -13.28
C VAL A 99 21.91 -16.28 -14.49
N PRO A 100 22.83 -17.28 -14.30
CA PRO A 100 23.37 -18.01 -15.43
C PRO A 100 22.30 -18.91 -16.07
N GLU A 101 22.25 -18.93 -17.39
CA GLU A 101 21.36 -19.82 -18.14
C GLU A 101 21.79 -21.30 -17.97
N TYR A 102 20.84 -22.21 -17.96
CA TYR A 102 21.05 -23.66 -17.81
C TYR A 102 21.81 -24.02 -16.53
N SER A 103 21.59 -23.30 -15.45
CA SER A 103 22.27 -23.47 -14.16
C SER A 103 21.39 -24.12 -13.10
N PRO A 104 21.96 -24.74 -12.05
CA PRO A 104 21.20 -25.20 -10.90
C PRO A 104 20.38 -24.09 -10.20
N ILE A 105 20.82 -22.83 -10.34
CA ILE A 105 20.11 -21.66 -9.81
C ILE A 105 18.82 -21.43 -10.60
N GLU A 106 18.87 -21.53 -11.93
CA GLU A 106 17.69 -21.41 -12.79
C GLU A 106 16.68 -22.52 -12.47
N ASP A 107 17.15 -23.76 -12.31
CA ASP A 107 16.29 -24.89 -11.92
C ASP A 107 15.64 -24.66 -10.55
N ALA A 108 16.39 -24.16 -9.56
CA ALA A 108 15.87 -23.84 -8.23
C ALA A 108 14.82 -22.72 -8.27
N LEU A 109 15.01 -21.67 -9.08
CA LEU A 109 14.04 -20.62 -9.30
C LEU A 109 12.76 -21.14 -9.98
N ASN A 110 12.90 -22.01 -10.97
CA ASN A 110 11.79 -22.67 -11.64
C ASN A 110 10.96 -23.52 -10.65
N ASP A 111 11.62 -24.29 -9.80
CA ASP A 111 10.92 -25.13 -8.81
C ASP A 111 10.26 -24.30 -7.71
N LEU A 112 10.91 -23.23 -7.27
CA LEU A 112 10.29 -22.26 -6.35
C LEU A 112 9.06 -21.62 -7.00
N GLY A 113 9.14 -21.18 -8.26
CA GLY A 113 8.01 -20.63 -9.00
C GLY A 113 6.83 -21.58 -9.11
N LYS A 114 7.08 -22.88 -9.39
CA LYS A 114 6.05 -23.93 -9.38
C LYS A 114 5.40 -24.10 -8.01
N ALA A 115 6.20 -24.07 -6.94
CA ALA A 115 5.70 -24.17 -5.57
C ALA A 115 4.81 -22.98 -5.21
N LEU A 116 5.22 -21.76 -5.57
CA LEU A 116 4.45 -20.54 -5.36
C LEU A 116 3.14 -20.53 -6.15
N HIS A 117 3.14 -21.06 -7.37
CA HIS A 117 1.93 -21.24 -8.17
C HIS A 117 0.91 -22.17 -7.50
N LYS A 118 1.36 -23.30 -6.94
CA LYS A 118 0.51 -24.22 -6.16
C LYS A 118 -0.07 -23.55 -4.93
N GLN A 119 0.64 -22.61 -4.31
CA GLN A 119 0.18 -21.82 -3.18
C GLN A 119 -0.75 -20.67 -3.57
N LYS A 120 -1.09 -20.53 -4.85
CA LYS A 120 -1.96 -19.45 -5.39
C LYS A 120 -1.40 -18.04 -5.13
N MET A 121 -0.08 -17.89 -5.17
CA MET A 121 0.56 -16.58 -5.12
C MET A 121 0.17 -15.73 -6.33
N PRO A 122 0.25 -14.39 -6.25
CA PRO A 122 -0.05 -13.51 -7.38
C PRO A 122 0.76 -13.89 -8.63
N ALA A 123 0.10 -13.97 -9.77
CA ALA A 123 0.70 -14.46 -11.03
C ALA A 123 1.98 -13.69 -11.41
N GLU A 124 2.02 -12.39 -11.16
CA GLU A 124 3.18 -11.54 -11.43
C GLU A 124 4.39 -11.93 -10.58
N VAL A 125 4.19 -12.20 -9.29
CA VAL A 125 5.25 -12.69 -8.38
C VAL A 125 5.77 -14.05 -8.84
N VAL A 126 4.84 -14.98 -9.14
CA VAL A 126 5.19 -16.31 -9.65
C VAL A 126 6.03 -16.21 -10.92
N GLN A 127 5.64 -15.35 -11.87
CA GLN A 127 6.34 -15.19 -13.12
C GLN A 127 7.75 -14.62 -12.93
N GLN A 128 7.90 -13.61 -12.06
CA GLN A 128 9.22 -13.02 -11.77
C GLN A 128 10.16 -14.02 -11.10
N VAL A 129 9.66 -14.79 -10.12
CA VAL A 129 10.46 -15.83 -9.46
C VAL A 129 10.82 -16.94 -10.44
N TYR A 130 9.84 -17.44 -11.21
CA TYR A 130 10.03 -18.52 -12.17
C TYR A 130 11.08 -18.18 -13.24
N SER A 131 11.04 -16.95 -13.77
CA SER A 131 11.96 -16.52 -14.84
C SER A 131 13.32 -16.01 -14.31
N GLY A 132 13.46 -15.79 -13.00
CA GLY A 132 14.62 -15.10 -12.44
C GLY A 132 14.78 -13.65 -12.94
N ARG A 133 13.76 -13.08 -13.59
CA ARG A 133 13.77 -11.72 -14.15
C ARG A 133 12.76 -10.85 -13.43
N LEU A 134 13.26 -9.85 -12.72
CA LEU A 134 12.44 -8.90 -11.98
C LEU A 134 11.97 -7.77 -12.92
N LYS A 135 10.68 -7.49 -12.91
CA LYS A 135 10.20 -6.28 -13.56
C LYS A 135 10.66 -5.06 -12.76
N PRO A 136 10.99 -3.93 -13.41
CA PRO A 136 11.27 -2.68 -12.73
C PRO A 136 10.12 -2.31 -11.78
N ASP A 137 10.45 -1.69 -10.65
CA ASP A 137 9.43 -1.13 -9.75
C ASP A 137 8.67 -0.03 -10.48
N THR A 138 7.40 -0.27 -10.71
CA THR A 138 6.54 0.71 -11.35
C THR A 138 6.12 1.76 -10.32
N MET A 139 6.44 3.02 -10.58
CA MET A 139 5.94 4.13 -9.76
C MET A 139 4.41 4.21 -9.91
N THR A 140 3.69 4.00 -8.82
CA THR A 140 2.22 4.11 -8.79
C THR A 140 1.78 5.47 -8.27
N LEU A 141 0.53 5.86 -8.54
CA LEU A 141 -0.03 7.09 -8.01
C LEU A 141 -0.05 7.11 -6.48
N GLU A 142 -0.33 5.97 -5.87
CA GLU A 142 -0.32 5.84 -4.40
C GLU A 142 1.09 6.03 -3.82
N LYS A 143 2.13 5.42 -4.43
CA LYS A 143 3.52 5.63 -4.03
C LYS A 143 3.94 7.10 -4.17
N ALA A 144 3.58 7.74 -5.28
CA ALA A 144 3.87 9.16 -5.50
C ALA A 144 3.26 10.07 -4.43
N LEU A 145 2.03 9.80 -4.01
CA LEU A 145 1.38 10.53 -2.92
C LEU A 145 2.07 10.28 -1.56
N GLN A 146 2.47 9.04 -1.28
CA GLN A 146 3.16 8.68 -0.04
C GLN A 146 4.54 9.36 0.04
N GLU A 147 5.34 9.31 -1.01
CA GLU A 147 6.64 9.97 -1.08
C GLU A 147 6.51 11.50 -0.94
N TYR A 148 5.50 12.08 -1.57
CA TYR A 148 5.25 13.51 -1.43
C TYR A 148 4.85 13.89 0.00
N VAL A 149 4.05 13.07 0.69
CA VAL A 149 3.74 13.29 2.11
C VAL A 149 5.02 13.21 2.94
N ALA A 150 5.85 12.19 2.74
CA ALA A 150 7.12 12.04 3.45
C ALA A 150 8.04 13.25 3.22
N TYR A 151 8.18 13.69 1.97
CA TYR A 151 8.98 14.86 1.59
C TYR A 151 8.51 16.17 2.26
N LYS A 152 7.20 16.34 2.45
CA LYS A 152 6.61 17.54 3.06
C LYS A 152 6.47 17.48 4.57
N SER A 153 6.91 16.38 5.21
CA SER A 153 6.71 16.11 6.64
C SER A 153 7.89 16.56 7.51
N ASP A 154 8.43 17.75 7.26
CA ASP A 154 9.58 18.29 8.00
C ASP A 154 9.29 18.55 9.48
N THR A 155 8.02 18.77 9.84
CA THR A 155 7.58 18.96 11.22
C THR A 155 6.32 18.15 11.49
N PRO A 156 6.03 17.78 12.78
CA PRO A 156 4.80 17.06 13.12
C PRO A 156 3.51 17.78 12.69
N LYS A 157 3.53 19.12 12.69
CA LYS A 157 2.40 19.92 12.22
C LYS A 157 2.23 19.81 10.71
N ALA A 158 3.32 19.98 9.94
CA ALA A 158 3.30 19.85 8.49
C ALA A 158 2.88 18.44 8.05
N ALA A 159 3.40 17.39 8.72
CA ALA A 159 3.03 16.01 8.48
C ALA A 159 1.52 15.78 8.64
N ARG A 160 0.93 16.31 9.72
CA ARG A 160 -0.50 16.20 9.98
C ARG A 160 -1.35 16.94 8.93
N GLU A 161 -0.96 18.16 8.58
CA GLU A 161 -1.72 18.99 7.62
C GLU A 161 -1.68 18.39 6.20
N ILE A 162 -0.50 17.99 5.73
CA ILE A 162 -0.37 17.38 4.40
C ILE A 162 -1.03 16.01 4.35
N GLY A 163 -0.87 15.19 5.40
CA GLY A 163 -1.51 13.88 5.50
C GLY A 163 -3.03 13.97 5.42
N GLN A 164 -3.65 14.89 6.19
CA GLN A 164 -5.11 15.11 6.12
C GLN A 164 -5.58 15.60 4.75
N ARG A 165 -4.79 16.44 4.08
CA ARG A 165 -5.09 16.94 2.73
C ARG A 165 -5.04 15.83 1.70
N VAL A 166 -4.01 15.00 1.74
CA VAL A 166 -3.85 13.85 0.84
C VAL A 166 -4.93 12.81 1.11
N GLU A 167 -5.32 12.56 2.36
CA GLU A 167 -6.37 11.59 2.68
C GLU A 167 -7.75 12.00 2.16
N ARG A 168 -8.10 13.29 2.23
CA ARG A 168 -9.33 13.81 1.59
C ARG A 168 -9.29 13.60 0.08
N LEU A 169 -8.16 13.94 -0.54
CA LEU A 169 -7.97 13.76 -1.97
C LEU A 169 -8.03 12.28 -2.37
N ARG A 170 -7.44 11.38 -1.56
CA ARG A 170 -7.51 9.93 -1.76
C ARG A 170 -8.96 9.43 -1.79
N THR A 171 -9.83 9.95 -0.93
CA THR A 171 -11.26 9.64 -0.94
C THR A 171 -11.91 10.00 -2.27
N ASP A 172 -11.62 11.18 -2.83
CA ASP A 172 -12.12 11.62 -4.14
C ASP A 172 -11.56 10.78 -5.28
N MET A 173 -10.26 10.47 -5.24
CA MET A 173 -9.63 9.58 -6.21
C MET A 173 -10.20 8.16 -6.17
N GLN A 174 -10.53 7.64 -4.98
CA GLN A 174 -11.17 6.34 -4.84
C GLN A 174 -12.59 6.32 -5.42
N ALA A 175 -13.31 7.43 -5.35
CA ALA A 175 -14.63 7.55 -5.96
C ALA A 175 -14.56 7.52 -7.49
N VAL A 176 -13.53 8.11 -8.08
CA VAL A 176 -13.34 8.18 -9.54
C VAL A 176 -12.68 6.90 -10.10
N PHE A 177 -11.57 6.48 -9.51
CA PHE A 177 -10.75 5.39 -10.05
C PHE A 177 -11.08 4.02 -9.47
N GLY A 178 -11.80 3.98 -8.33
CA GLY A 178 -11.97 2.77 -7.51
C GLY A 178 -10.73 2.46 -6.67
N LYS A 179 -10.96 1.80 -5.52
CA LYS A 179 -9.91 1.52 -4.52
C LYS A 179 -8.75 0.69 -5.08
N GLN A 180 -9.04 -0.31 -5.91
CA GLN A 180 -8.03 -1.21 -6.45
C GLN A 180 -7.17 -0.52 -7.51
N LYS A 181 -7.79 0.20 -8.44
CA LYS A 181 -7.08 0.96 -9.48
C LYS A 181 -6.16 2.01 -8.83
N LEU A 182 -6.64 2.76 -7.84
CA LEU A 182 -5.84 3.80 -7.19
C LEU A 182 -4.54 3.25 -6.58
N LYS A 183 -4.59 2.08 -5.94
CA LYS A 183 -3.42 1.48 -5.28
C LYS A 183 -2.36 0.96 -6.25
N HIS A 184 -2.79 0.45 -7.40
CA HIS A 184 -1.93 -0.34 -8.28
C HIS A 184 -1.71 0.29 -9.66
N VAL A 185 -2.42 1.39 -9.99
CA VAL A 185 -2.25 2.04 -11.28
C VAL A 185 -0.86 2.66 -11.38
N ALA A 186 -0.11 2.27 -12.41
CA ALA A 186 1.15 2.90 -12.74
C ALA A 186 0.92 4.35 -13.17
N LEU A 187 1.85 5.25 -12.87
CA LEU A 187 1.76 6.64 -13.35
C LEU A 187 1.72 6.72 -14.88
N SER A 188 2.37 5.79 -15.56
CA SER A 188 2.32 5.65 -17.03
C SER A 188 0.94 5.33 -17.57
N ASP A 189 0.09 4.68 -16.80
CA ASP A 189 -1.22 4.18 -17.21
C ASP A 189 -2.35 5.17 -16.91
N ILE A 190 -2.01 6.25 -16.20
CA ILE A 190 -2.97 7.34 -15.93
C ILE A 190 -3.05 8.22 -17.16
N THR A 191 -4.25 8.35 -17.69
CA THR A 191 -4.51 9.13 -18.89
C THR A 191 -4.95 10.56 -18.58
N ARG A 192 -4.93 11.43 -19.60
CA ARG A 192 -5.51 12.77 -19.52
C ARG A 192 -7.02 12.73 -19.23
N GLN A 193 -7.69 11.68 -19.70
CA GLN A 193 -9.10 11.47 -19.40
C GLN A 193 -9.33 11.23 -17.91
N ASP A 194 -8.54 10.36 -17.27
CA ASP A 194 -8.61 10.13 -15.82
C ASP A 194 -8.40 11.44 -15.04
N ALA A 195 -7.48 12.28 -15.47
CA ALA A 195 -7.24 13.58 -14.84
C ALA A 195 -8.43 14.55 -15.01
N ASN A 196 -9.12 14.52 -16.16
CA ASN A 196 -10.33 15.30 -16.41
C ASN A 196 -11.49 14.80 -15.55
N GLU A 197 -11.69 13.49 -15.45
CA GLU A 197 -12.72 12.86 -14.62
C GLU A 197 -12.56 13.24 -13.13
N LEU A 198 -11.33 13.21 -12.62
CA LEU A 198 -11.06 13.68 -11.24
C LEU A 198 -11.37 15.18 -11.08
N ARG A 199 -10.98 16.01 -12.06
CA ARG A 199 -11.31 17.45 -12.06
C ARG A 199 -12.82 17.66 -11.99
N ASP A 200 -13.58 16.98 -12.83
CA ASP A 200 -15.03 17.18 -12.96
C ASP A 200 -15.74 16.66 -11.69
N HIS A 201 -15.27 15.55 -11.13
CA HIS A 201 -15.74 15.08 -9.82
C HIS A 201 -15.49 16.10 -8.72
N LEU A 202 -14.30 16.69 -8.65
CA LEU A 202 -14.01 17.73 -7.65
C LEU A 202 -14.88 18.96 -7.86
N LEU A 203 -15.09 19.40 -9.10
CA LEU A 203 -15.92 20.57 -9.40
C LEU A 203 -17.40 20.37 -9.05
N SER A 204 -17.90 19.13 -9.03
CA SER A 204 -19.26 18.84 -8.58
C SER A 204 -19.45 18.98 -7.06
N ARG A 205 -18.34 18.98 -6.28
CA ARG A 205 -18.38 18.95 -4.80
C ARG A 205 -17.82 20.21 -4.14
N VAL A 206 -16.82 20.83 -4.77
CA VAL A 206 -16.09 21.95 -4.16
C VAL A 206 -15.99 23.13 -5.14
N SER A 207 -15.65 24.30 -4.62
CA SER A 207 -15.43 25.48 -5.46
C SER A 207 -14.25 25.29 -6.43
N ALA A 208 -14.26 25.99 -7.57
CA ALA A 208 -13.19 25.95 -8.56
C ALA A 208 -11.80 26.21 -7.95
N ASN A 209 -11.68 27.18 -7.05
CA ASN A 209 -10.43 27.47 -6.36
C ASN A 209 -9.97 26.32 -5.43
N SER A 210 -10.91 25.63 -4.78
CA SER A 210 -10.60 24.44 -3.97
C SER A 210 -10.16 23.27 -4.85
N ALA A 211 -10.83 23.05 -5.98
CA ALA A 211 -10.44 22.02 -6.96
C ALA A 211 -9.03 22.26 -7.51
N VAL A 212 -8.68 23.53 -7.84
CA VAL A 212 -7.31 23.89 -8.25
C VAL A 212 -6.28 23.51 -7.21
N ARG A 213 -6.55 23.79 -5.92
CA ARG A 213 -5.63 23.43 -4.83
C ARG A 213 -5.47 21.93 -4.66
N MET A 214 -6.57 21.18 -4.75
CA MET A 214 -6.55 19.71 -4.63
C MET A 214 -5.80 19.06 -5.80
N LEU A 215 -6.10 19.45 -7.03
CA LEU A 215 -5.38 18.99 -8.22
C LEU A 215 -3.91 19.42 -8.22
N GLY A 216 -3.62 20.57 -7.63
CA GLY A 216 -2.26 21.05 -7.39
C GLY A 216 -1.42 20.09 -6.53
N VAL A 217 -2.04 19.46 -5.52
CA VAL A 217 -1.37 18.45 -4.70
C VAL A 217 -0.99 17.23 -5.54
N VAL A 218 -1.92 16.69 -6.34
CA VAL A 218 -1.64 15.55 -7.25
C VAL A 218 -0.52 15.89 -8.22
N ARG A 219 -0.64 17.03 -8.89
CA ARG A 219 0.37 17.49 -9.86
C ARG A 219 1.75 17.61 -9.22
N THR A 220 1.82 18.18 -8.01
CA THR A 220 3.11 18.36 -7.32
C THR A 220 3.69 17.04 -6.85
N ALA A 221 2.85 16.12 -6.36
CA ALA A 221 3.30 14.78 -5.97
C ALA A 221 3.89 14.00 -7.17
N ILE A 222 3.22 14.04 -8.32
CA ILE A 222 3.70 13.37 -9.53
C ILE A 222 4.99 14.04 -10.04
N ASN A 223 5.07 15.37 -10.06
CA ASN A 223 6.29 16.06 -10.47
C ASN A 223 7.47 15.75 -9.54
N HIS A 224 7.22 15.63 -8.24
CA HIS A 224 8.24 15.25 -7.28
C HIS A 224 8.88 13.90 -7.65
N VAL A 225 8.08 12.85 -7.80
CA VAL A 225 8.62 11.52 -8.13
C VAL A 225 9.20 11.43 -9.55
N ILE A 226 8.69 12.22 -10.50
CA ILE A 226 9.29 12.33 -11.85
C ILE A 226 10.74 12.83 -11.73
N VAL A 227 10.99 13.84 -10.90
CA VAL A 227 12.33 14.41 -10.71
C VAL A 227 13.20 13.46 -9.89
N GLU A 228 12.74 13.01 -8.73
CA GLU A 228 13.52 12.16 -7.81
C GLU A 228 13.94 10.82 -8.44
N HIS A 229 13.05 10.22 -9.23
CA HIS A 229 13.31 8.93 -9.88
C HIS A 229 13.68 9.04 -11.36
N SER A 230 13.93 10.25 -11.88
CA SER A 230 14.27 10.52 -13.29
C SER A 230 13.32 9.84 -14.29
N LEU A 231 12.01 9.85 -13.99
CA LEU A 231 11.00 9.19 -14.81
C LEU A 231 10.75 9.94 -16.13
N THR A 232 10.72 9.22 -17.24
CA THR A 232 10.44 9.78 -18.58
C THR A 232 8.95 9.65 -18.95
N LEU A 233 8.07 10.26 -18.13
CA LEU A 233 6.63 10.27 -18.38
C LEU A 233 6.06 11.68 -18.21
N PRO A 234 5.01 12.03 -18.98
CA PRO A 234 4.35 13.32 -18.83
C PRO A 234 3.44 13.33 -17.58
N ASN A 235 3.41 14.46 -16.88
CA ASN A 235 2.40 14.64 -15.83
C ASN A 235 1.08 15.06 -16.45
N VAL A 236 0.12 14.15 -16.53
CA VAL A 236 -1.21 14.37 -17.12
C VAL A 236 -2.09 15.36 -16.35
N PHE A 237 -1.73 15.70 -15.10
CA PHE A 237 -2.43 16.72 -14.30
C PHE A 237 -1.91 18.15 -14.54
N THR A 238 -0.93 18.31 -15.40
CA THR A 238 -0.42 19.64 -15.77
C THR A 238 -1.41 20.36 -16.69
N ASN A 239 -1.58 21.68 -16.50
CA ASN A 239 -2.41 22.53 -17.34
C ASN A 239 -3.87 22.06 -17.51
N LEU A 240 -4.47 21.50 -16.44
CA LEU A 240 -5.91 21.24 -16.41
C LEU A 240 -6.67 22.56 -16.40
N LYS A 241 -7.53 22.77 -17.40
CA LYS A 241 -8.40 23.95 -17.46
C LYS A 241 -9.55 23.80 -16.45
N ILE A 242 -9.69 24.76 -15.55
CA ILE A 242 -10.75 24.79 -14.54
C ILE A 242 -11.53 26.09 -14.74
N LYS A 243 -12.77 25.96 -15.22
CA LYS A 243 -13.65 27.10 -15.44
C LYS A 243 -14.02 27.72 -14.10
N GLY A 244 -13.92 29.05 -13.99
CA GLY A 244 -14.21 29.81 -12.76
C GLY A 244 -13.06 29.85 -11.76
N ALA A 245 -11.89 29.31 -12.07
CA ALA A 245 -10.70 29.44 -11.25
C ALA A 245 -10.20 30.90 -11.29
N GLY A 246 -9.82 31.43 -10.12
CA GLY A 246 -9.36 32.82 -9.99
C GLY A 246 -10.47 33.86 -9.84
N ALA A 247 -11.74 33.51 -10.00
CA ALA A 247 -12.83 34.43 -9.67
C ALA A 247 -12.89 34.66 -8.16
N SER A 248 -12.67 35.90 -7.73
CA SER A 248 -12.89 36.31 -6.35
C SER A 248 -14.39 36.27 -6.06
N LYS A 249 -14.78 35.68 -4.93
CA LYS A 249 -16.14 35.92 -4.41
C LYS A 249 -16.14 37.35 -3.87
N HIS A 250 -16.77 38.27 -4.59
CA HIS A 250 -17.20 39.54 -4.03
C HIS A 250 -18.37 39.32 -3.11
#